data_986fbc06eab42454fe7d19ab915db63c
#
_entry.id   986fbc06eab42454fe7d19ab915db63c
#
_cell.length_a   1.000
_cell.length_b   1.000
_cell.length_c   1.000
_cell.angle_alpha   90.00
_cell.angle_beta   90.00
_cell.angle_gamma   90.00
#
_symmetry.space_group_name_H-M   'P 1'
#
loop_
_entity.id
_entity.type
_entity.pdbx_description
1 polymer ?
#
loop_
_entity_poly.entity_id
_entity_poly.type
_entity_poly.pdbx_seq_one_letter_code
_entity_poly.pdbx_strand_id
1 'polypeptide(L)'
;LKKASPGLFFLNRFFLLFSHMTVQTYSFQAEVAQLLHLVTHSLYSNPDIFLRELISNASDAADKLRFEALNSPGLYEDQPALDVRVSYDKAAKTITIADNGIGMSEQEAIEHLGTIAKSGTKDFVNRLTGDQKADAQLIGQFGVGFYSGFIVADKITVESRRAGLPPEQGVRWISGGAGDFKTETITRTQRGTSITL
;
A
#
# COMPACT_ATOMS: atom_id res chain seq x y z
N LEU A 1 -24.60 -37.98 -79.11
CA LEU A 1 -23.31 -37.35 -79.40
C LEU A 1 -23.35 -35.87 -79.06
N LYS A 2 -22.90 -35.46 -77.88
CA LYS A 2 -22.32 -34.15 -77.69
C LYS A 2 -21.40 -34.25 -76.45
N LYS A 3 -20.15 -33.89 -76.68
CA LYS A 3 -19.02 -33.89 -75.75
C LYS A 3 -19.28 -32.95 -74.54
N ALA A 4 -19.08 -33.45 -73.36
CA ALA A 4 -18.97 -32.65 -72.19
C ALA A 4 -17.54 -32.10 -72.04
N SER A 5 -17.41 -30.80 -71.87
CA SER A 5 -16.15 -30.08 -71.62
C SER A 5 -15.67 -30.29 -70.19
N PRO A 6 -14.41 -30.60 -69.95
CA PRO A 6 -13.84 -30.67 -68.59
C PRO A 6 -13.22 -29.31 -68.21
N GLY A 7 -13.89 -28.55 -67.41
CA GLY A 7 -13.33 -27.24 -67.07
C GLY A 7 -14.04 -26.48 -65.93
N LEU A 8 -14.40 -27.15 -64.82
CA LEU A 8 -14.95 -26.40 -63.67
C LEU A 8 -14.78 -27.12 -62.37
N PHE A 9 -13.60 -27.65 -62.11
CA PHE A 9 -13.32 -28.33 -60.79
C PHE A 9 -12.06 -27.88 -60.07
N PHE A 10 -11.51 -26.70 -60.42
CA PHE A 10 -10.25 -26.24 -59.81
C PHE A 10 -10.32 -24.89 -59.09
N LEU A 11 -11.48 -24.39 -58.74
CA LEU A 11 -11.57 -23.06 -58.11
C LEU A 11 -12.16 -23.05 -56.68
N ASN A 12 -12.20 -24.17 -55.98
CA ASN A 12 -12.83 -24.17 -54.64
C ASN A 12 -11.96 -24.78 -53.53
N ARG A 13 -10.63 -24.61 -53.64
CA ARG A 13 -9.71 -25.13 -52.61
C ARG A 13 -8.66 -24.14 -52.15
N PHE A 14 -8.88 -22.84 -52.35
CA PHE A 14 -7.93 -21.79 -51.91
C PHE A 14 -8.51 -20.82 -50.88
N PHE A 15 -9.59 -21.17 -50.19
CA PHE A 15 -10.26 -20.24 -49.29
C PHE A 15 -10.44 -20.80 -47.88
N LEU A 16 -9.42 -21.44 -47.30
CA LEU A 16 -9.48 -21.88 -45.89
C LEU A 16 -8.08 -21.97 -45.26
N LEU A 17 -7.35 -20.86 -45.29
CA LEU A 17 -6.14 -20.71 -44.45
C LEU A 17 -6.01 -19.26 -43.97
N PHE A 18 -7.12 -18.63 -43.56
CA PHE A 18 -7.02 -17.56 -42.59
C PHE A 18 -6.98 -18.23 -41.21
N SER A 19 -5.78 -18.64 -40.81
CA SER A 19 -5.46 -18.94 -39.45
C SER A 19 -5.94 -17.76 -38.61
N HIS A 20 -6.95 -17.96 -37.76
CA HIS A 20 -7.37 -16.99 -36.76
C HIS A 20 -6.17 -16.80 -35.87
N MET A 21 -5.45 -15.71 -36.06
CA MET A 21 -4.45 -15.27 -35.07
C MET A 21 -5.23 -14.88 -33.79
N THR A 22 -5.37 -15.84 -32.89
CA THR A 22 -5.92 -15.61 -31.56
C THR A 22 -4.87 -14.87 -30.77
N VAL A 23 -5.11 -13.60 -30.51
CA VAL A 23 -4.31 -12.84 -29.52
C VAL A 23 -4.66 -13.38 -28.15
N GLN A 24 -3.68 -13.93 -27.45
CA GLN A 24 -3.82 -14.36 -26.07
C GLN A 24 -3.15 -13.32 -25.17
N THR A 25 -3.89 -12.88 -24.15
CA THR A 25 -3.38 -11.95 -23.15
C THR A 25 -3.04 -12.73 -21.88
N TYR A 26 -1.82 -12.56 -21.40
CA TYR A 26 -1.34 -13.12 -20.14
C TYR A 26 -1.09 -12.00 -19.14
N SER A 27 -1.41 -12.23 -17.88
CA SER A 27 -1.07 -11.33 -16.77
C SER A 27 0.31 -11.67 -16.22
N PHE A 28 1.11 -10.65 -15.90
CA PHE A 28 2.35 -10.84 -15.17
C PHE A 28 2.04 -11.40 -13.77
N GLN A 29 2.85 -12.34 -13.32
CA GLN A 29 2.83 -12.86 -11.97
C GLN A 29 4.07 -12.35 -11.23
N ALA A 30 3.93 -12.07 -9.94
CA ALA A 30 5.02 -11.56 -9.14
C ALA A 30 5.22 -12.42 -7.89
N GLU A 31 6.47 -12.76 -7.64
CA GLU A 31 6.94 -13.36 -6.39
C GLU A 31 7.11 -12.25 -5.33
N VAL A 32 6.18 -12.19 -4.36
CA VAL A 32 6.14 -11.10 -3.36
C VAL A 32 7.43 -11.01 -2.55
N ALA A 33 7.98 -12.15 -2.12
CA ALA A 33 9.23 -12.17 -1.35
C ALA A 33 10.40 -11.60 -2.15
N GLN A 34 10.49 -11.90 -3.46
CA GLN A 34 11.54 -11.34 -4.34
C GLN A 34 11.35 -9.85 -4.58
N LEU A 35 10.11 -9.38 -4.71
CA LEU A 35 9.84 -7.94 -4.82
C LEU A 35 10.24 -7.19 -3.56
N LEU A 36 9.89 -7.71 -2.38
CA LEU A 36 10.33 -7.13 -1.10
C LEU A 36 11.85 -7.11 -1.00
N HIS A 37 12.53 -8.19 -1.38
CA HIS A 37 13.98 -8.25 -1.40
C HIS A 37 14.59 -7.19 -2.34
N LEU A 38 14.03 -6.99 -3.54
CA LEU A 38 14.48 -5.97 -4.47
C LEU A 38 14.28 -4.56 -3.91
N VAL A 39 13.12 -4.29 -3.30
CA VAL A 39 12.83 -3.00 -2.65
C VAL A 39 13.83 -2.71 -1.54
N THR A 40 14.09 -3.69 -0.69
CA THR A 40 14.94 -3.51 0.50
C THR A 40 16.44 -3.48 0.19
N HIS A 41 16.92 -4.20 -0.85
CA HIS A 41 18.34 -4.37 -1.11
C HIS A 41 18.85 -3.64 -2.37
N SER A 42 17.96 -3.26 -3.28
CA SER A 42 18.38 -2.69 -4.58
C SER A 42 17.91 -1.26 -4.82
N LEU A 43 16.77 -0.84 -4.26
CA LEU A 43 16.26 0.51 -4.47
C LEU A 43 16.88 1.55 -3.55
N TYR A 44 17.37 1.14 -2.39
CA TYR A 44 17.86 2.07 -1.38
C TYR A 44 19.36 1.81 -1.09
N SER A 45 20.20 2.78 -1.47
CA SER A 45 21.64 2.73 -1.22
C SER A 45 22.02 3.09 0.22
N ASN A 46 21.13 3.79 0.96
CA ASN A 46 21.36 4.24 2.32
C ASN A 46 20.30 3.62 3.24
N PRO A 47 20.68 2.83 4.25
CA PRO A 47 19.74 2.25 5.21
C PRO A 47 18.90 3.29 5.95
N ASP A 48 19.42 4.51 6.21
CA ASP A 48 18.71 5.55 6.95
C ASP A 48 17.42 6.05 6.26
N ILE A 49 17.22 5.66 5.01
CA ILE A 49 16.03 6.01 4.23
C ILE A 49 14.74 5.57 4.94
N PHE A 50 14.78 4.42 5.67
CA PHE A 50 13.61 3.89 6.37
C PHE A 50 13.01 4.92 7.33
N LEU A 51 13.85 5.64 8.06
CA LEU A 51 13.39 6.61 9.04
C LEU A 51 12.68 7.79 8.37
N ARG A 52 13.26 8.28 7.27
CA ARG A 52 12.62 9.35 6.49
C ARG A 52 11.27 8.91 5.92
N GLU A 53 11.19 7.73 5.35
CA GLU A 53 9.95 7.21 4.76
C GLU A 53 8.86 7.02 5.82
N LEU A 54 9.20 6.45 6.99
CA LEU A 54 8.22 6.23 8.05
C LEU A 54 7.75 7.54 8.72
N ILE A 55 8.66 8.52 8.90
CA ILE A 55 8.27 9.85 9.39
C ILE A 55 7.38 10.57 8.36
N SER A 56 7.69 10.47 7.07
CA SER A 56 6.86 11.06 6.02
C SER A 56 5.46 10.45 6.01
N ASN A 57 5.34 9.12 6.16
CA ASN A 57 4.04 8.45 6.25
C ASN A 57 3.25 8.90 7.50
N ALA A 58 3.92 9.11 8.63
CA ALA A 58 3.32 9.64 9.85
C ALA A 58 2.83 11.09 9.65
N SER A 59 3.59 11.92 8.94
CA SER A 59 3.18 13.29 8.56
C SER A 59 1.95 13.26 7.64
N ASP A 60 1.95 12.40 6.63
CA ASP A 60 0.80 12.23 5.71
C ASP A 60 -0.46 11.79 6.49
N ALA A 61 -0.31 10.94 7.54
CA ALA A 61 -1.43 10.53 8.38
C ALA A 61 -1.99 11.69 9.22
N ALA A 62 -1.14 12.60 9.68
CA ALA A 62 -1.56 13.82 10.37
C ALA A 62 -2.30 14.76 9.43
N ASP A 63 -1.83 14.95 8.20
CA ASP A 63 -2.47 15.81 7.20
C ASP A 63 -3.83 15.25 6.74
N LYS A 64 -3.94 13.92 6.60
CA LYS A 64 -5.22 13.26 6.35
C LYS A 64 -6.22 13.52 7.47
N LEU A 65 -5.80 13.43 8.73
CA LEU A 65 -6.66 13.74 9.86
C LEU A 65 -7.12 15.19 9.82
N ARG A 66 -6.22 16.14 9.60
CA ARG A 66 -6.58 17.57 9.46
C ARG A 66 -7.65 17.78 8.39
N PHE A 67 -7.47 17.15 7.25
CA PHE A 67 -8.41 17.29 6.13
C PHE A 67 -9.78 16.66 6.45
N GLU A 68 -9.83 15.43 6.95
CA GLU A 68 -11.09 14.78 7.29
C GLU A 68 -11.80 15.50 8.44
N ALA A 69 -11.06 16.05 9.39
CA ALA A 69 -11.58 16.80 10.53
C ALA A 69 -12.20 18.15 10.14
N LEU A 70 -11.96 18.69 8.95
CA LEU A 70 -12.69 19.88 8.46
C LEU A 70 -14.18 19.70 8.44
N ASN A 71 -14.63 18.48 8.10
CA ASN A 71 -16.05 18.11 8.06
C ASN A 71 -16.50 17.33 9.31
N SER A 72 -15.57 16.86 10.12
CA SER A 72 -15.83 16.00 11.28
C SER A 72 -14.83 16.30 12.41
N PRO A 73 -14.95 17.46 13.09
CA PRO A 73 -14.00 17.89 14.12
C PRO A 73 -13.83 16.90 15.27
N GLY A 74 -14.83 16.05 15.53
CA GLY A 74 -14.77 14.98 16.54
C GLY A 74 -13.69 13.92 16.28
N LEU A 75 -13.11 13.86 15.08
CA LEU A 75 -11.99 12.95 14.77
C LEU A 75 -10.71 13.30 15.53
N TYR A 76 -10.57 14.53 16.02
CA TYR A 76 -9.43 14.89 16.90
C TYR A 76 -9.54 14.22 18.28
N GLU A 77 -10.72 13.70 18.63
CA GLU A 77 -11.01 13.13 19.95
C GLU A 77 -10.60 14.14 21.06
N ASP A 78 -9.83 13.72 22.05
CA ASP A 78 -9.28 14.57 23.14
C ASP A 78 -7.86 15.10 22.85
N GLN A 79 -7.32 14.86 21.65
CA GLN A 79 -5.92 15.19 21.28
C GLN A 79 -5.86 16.07 20.02
N PRO A 80 -6.13 17.39 20.12
CA PRO A 80 -6.12 18.28 18.96
C PRO A 80 -4.70 18.55 18.44
N ALA A 81 -3.67 18.45 19.26
CA ALA A 81 -2.28 18.59 18.83
C ALA A 81 -1.80 17.31 18.13
N LEU A 82 -1.25 17.47 16.92
CA LEU A 82 -0.69 16.36 16.14
C LEU A 82 0.81 16.29 16.35
N ASP A 83 1.32 15.10 16.59
CA ASP A 83 2.75 14.85 16.78
C ASP A 83 3.22 13.56 16.10
N VAL A 84 4.53 13.51 15.86
CA VAL A 84 5.25 12.32 15.43
C VAL A 84 6.38 12.12 16.43
N ARG A 85 6.48 10.92 17.00
CA ARG A 85 7.49 10.55 17.99
C ARG A 85 8.38 9.44 17.47
N VAL A 86 9.67 9.58 17.70
CA VAL A 86 10.65 8.53 17.46
C VAL A 86 11.27 8.15 18.80
N SER A 87 11.23 6.88 19.13
CA SER A 87 11.82 6.33 20.35
C SER A 87 12.59 5.05 20.05
N TYR A 88 13.53 4.69 20.94
CA TYR A 88 14.27 3.44 20.81
C TYR A 88 14.44 2.77 22.18
N ASP A 89 14.49 1.44 22.15
CA ASP A 89 14.83 0.62 23.32
C ASP A 89 16.08 -0.20 23.00
N LYS A 90 17.19 0.13 23.68
CA LYS A 90 18.47 -0.56 23.48
C LYS A 90 18.46 -2.00 23.97
N ALA A 91 17.70 -2.30 25.01
CA ALA A 91 17.63 -3.64 25.58
C ALA A 91 16.81 -4.56 24.67
N ALA A 92 15.66 -4.08 24.18
CA ALA A 92 14.81 -4.78 23.24
C ALA A 92 15.36 -4.74 21.80
N LYS A 93 16.34 -3.86 21.52
CA LYS A 93 16.88 -3.58 20.17
C LYS A 93 15.78 -3.16 19.19
N THR A 94 14.92 -2.26 19.62
CA THR A 94 13.82 -1.76 18.82
C THR A 94 13.88 -0.26 18.62
N ILE A 95 13.35 0.19 17.49
CA ILE A 95 13.02 1.59 17.23
C ILE A 95 11.52 1.67 16.94
N THR A 96 10.85 2.68 17.47
CA THR A 96 9.42 2.90 17.28
C THR A 96 9.19 4.30 16.74
N ILE A 97 8.45 4.38 15.62
CA ILE A 97 7.93 5.62 15.06
C ILE A 97 6.41 5.61 15.32
N ALA A 98 5.91 6.62 15.99
CA ALA A 98 4.50 6.73 16.37
C ALA A 98 3.94 8.09 15.98
N ASP A 99 2.71 8.10 15.49
CA ASP A 99 1.91 9.29 15.20
C ASP A 99 0.54 9.20 15.91
N ASN A 100 -0.09 10.34 16.08
CA ASN A 100 -1.48 10.47 16.50
C ASN A 100 -2.37 11.02 15.38
N GLY A 101 -2.03 10.70 14.13
CA GLY A 101 -2.79 11.04 12.93
C GLY A 101 -4.10 10.26 12.77
N ILE A 102 -4.53 10.08 11.54
CA ILE A 102 -5.81 9.43 11.23
C ILE A 102 -5.87 7.96 11.64
N GLY A 103 -4.73 7.26 11.68
CA GLY A 103 -4.65 5.83 11.92
C GLY A 103 -5.29 4.98 10.82
N MET A 104 -5.43 3.69 11.11
CA MET A 104 -6.01 2.70 10.18
C MET A 104 -6.98 1.78 10.93
N SER A 105 -8.08 1.42 10.26
CA SER A 105 -8.90 0.26 10.60
C SER A 105 -8.18 -1.02 10.20
N GLU A 106 -8.66 -2.19 10.65
CA GLU A 106 -8.10 -3.49 10.24
C GLU A 106 -8.15 -3.68 8.72
N GLN A 107 -9.27 -3.34 8.09
CA GLN A 107 -9.41 -3.43 6.64
C GLN A 107 -8.40 -2.55 5.91
N GLU A 108 -8.21 -1.30 6.35
CA GLU A 108 -7.21 -0.40 5.77
C GLU A 108 -5.78 -0.90 6.00
N ALA A 109 -5.47 -1.48 7.16
CA ALA A 109 -4.16 -2.06 7.43
C ALA A 109 -3.88 -3.26 6.50
N ILE A 110 -4.85 -4.16 6.30
CA ILE A 110 -4.74 -5.27 5.35
C ILE A 110 -4.51 -4.75 3.92
N GLU A 111 -5.25 -3.75 3.50
CA GLU A 111 -5.17 -3.22 2.14
C GLU A 111 -3.89 -2.43 1.87
N HIS A 112 -3.48 -1.55 2.81
CA HIS A 112 -2.36 -0.64 2.59
C HIS A 112 -1.01 -1.24 2.95
N LEU A 113 -0.94 -2.11 3.96
CA LEU A 113 0.28 -2.77 4.38
C LEU A 113 0.44 -4.18 3.79
N GLY A 114 -0.64 -4.77 3.28
CA GLY A 114 -0.64 -6.09 2.67
C GLY A 114 -0.48 -6.09 1.14
N THR A 115 -0.49 -4.92 0.50
CA THR A 115 -0.36 -4.80 -0.96
C THR A 115 0.81 -3.90 -1.32
N ILE A 116 1.88 -4.47 -1.89
CA ILE A 116 3.06 -3.71 -2.32
C ILE A 116 2.65 -2.73 -3.42
N ALA A 117 3.16 -1.50 -3.34
CA ALA A 117 2.87 -0.40 -4.25
C ALA A 117 1.39 0.08 -4.23
N LYS A 118 0.61 -0.29 -3.23
CA LYS A 118 -0.68 0.33 -2.94
C LYS A 118 -0.48 1.47 -1.94
N SER A 119 -0.87 2.68 -2.32
CA SER A 119 -0.68 3.87 -1.48
C SER A 119 -2.02 4.44 -1.03
N GLY A 120 -2.32 4.37 0.27
CA GLY A 120 -3.47 5.06 0.87
C GLY A 120 -3.38 6.58 0.73
N THR A 121 -2.17 7.14 0.60
CA THR A 121 -1.92 8.55 0.30
C THR A 121 -2.37 8.89 -1.12
N LYS A 122 -2.04 8.05 -2.11
CA LYS A 122 -2.49 8.22 -3.50
C LYS A 122 -4.02 8.12 -3.61
N ASP A 123 -4.63 7.17 -2.94
CA ASP A 123 -6.08 7.00 -2.93
C ASP A 123 -6.79 8.22 -2.29
N PHE A 124 -6.17 8.81 -1.27
CA PHE A 124 -6.66 10.05 -0.66
C PHE A 124 -6.53 11.24 -1.62
N VAL A 125 -5.36 11.47 -2.23
CA VAL A 125 -5.14 12.55 -3.21
C VAL A 125 -6.13 12.47 -4.37
N ASN A 126 -6.47 11.26 -4.83
CA ASN A 126 -7.43 11.07 -5.91
C ASN A 126 -8.87 11.45 -5.54
N ARG A 127 -9.20 11.50 -4.24
CA ARG A 127 -10.51 11.94 -3.74
C ARG A 127 -10.61 13.46 -3.53
N LEU A 128 -9.48 14.16 -3.51
CA LEU A 128 -9.45 15.61 -3.40
C LEU A 128 -9.88 16.26 -4.71
N THR A 129 -10.61 17.36 -4.63
CA THR A 129 -11.10 18.14 -5.79
C THR A 129 -10.66 19.60 -5.71
N GLY A 130 -10.46 20.24 -6.87
CA GLY A 130 -10.16 21.67 -6.97
C GLY A 130 -8.85 22.08 -6.28
N ASP A 131 -8.88 23.20 -5.58
CA ASP A 131 -7.72 23.81 -4.92
C ASP A 131 -7.13 22.92 -3.82
N GLN A 132 -7.95 22.08 -3.19
CA GLN A 132 -7.51 21.13 -2.16
C GLN A 132 -6.44 20.13 -2.67
N LYS A 133 -6.51 19.77 -3.95
CA LYS A 133 -5.51 18.88 -4.57
C LYS A 133 -4.17 19.58 -4.78
N ALA A 134 -4.18 20.86 -5.05
CA ALA A 134 -2.97 21.67 -5.22
C ALA A 134 -2.25 21.90 -3.89
N ASP A 135 -3.00 22.00 -2.79
CA ASP A 135 -2.47 22.27 -1.44
C ASP A 135 -1.97 20.99 -0.74
N ALA A 136 -2.38 19.80 -1.21
CA ALA A 136 -2.00 18.53 -0.61
C ALA A 136 -0.59 18.09 -1.06
N GLN A 137 0.44 18.50 -0.32
CA GLN A 137 1.85 18.10 -0.52
C GLN A 137 2.15 16.75 0.16
N LEU A 138 1.40 15.70 -0.17
CA LEU A 138 1.59 14.38 0.42
C LEU A 138 2.74 13.62 -0.27
N ILE A 139 3.60 12.97 0.50
CA ILE A 139 4.88 12.42 0.05
C ILE A 139 4.77 10.92 -0.31
N GLY A 140 4.03 10.13 0.47
CA GLY A 140 3.96 8.66 0.37
C GLY A 140 3.14 8.11 -0.81
N GLN A 141 3.27 8.67 -2.01
CA GLN A 141 2.41 8.32 -3.16
C GLN A 141 2.70 6.96 -3.80
N PHE A 142 3.89 6.40 -3.61
CA PHE A 142 4.31 5.17 -4.31
C PHE A 142 3.95 3.87 -3.59
N GLY A 143 3.63 3.92 -2.30
CA GLY A 143 3.23 2.75 -1.52
C GLY A 143 4.35 1.71 -1.30
N VAL A 144 5.62 2.12 -1.40
CA VAL A 144 6.79 1.25 -1.19
C VAL A 144 7.64 1.68 0.00
N GLY A 145 7.50 2.93 0.47
CA GLY A 145 8.33 3.51 1.52
C GLY A 145 8.23 2.75 2.86
N PHE A 146 7.04 2.25 3.21
CA PHE A 146 6.83 1.45 4.41
C PHE A 146 7.76 0.22 4.49
N TYR A 147 7.96 -0.47 3.37
CA TYR A 147 8.77 -1.69 3.32
C TYR A 147 10.27 -1.43 3.49
N SER A 148 10.73 -0.17 3.40
CA SER A 148 12.10 0.18 3.72
C SER A 148 12.48 -0.16 5.16
N GLY A 149 11.51 -0.31 6.08
CA GLY A 149 11.72 -0.79 7.43
C GLY A 149 12.38 -2.17 7.50
N PHE A 150 12.16 -3.04 6.51
CA PHE A 150 12.81 -4.35 6.43
C PHE A 150 14.30 -4.29 6.03
N ILE A 151 14.85 -3.11 5.70
CA ILE A 151 16.30 -2.94 5.53
C ILE A 151 17.05 -3.10 6.86
N VAL A 152 16.38 -2.72 7.96
CA VAL A 152 16.99 -2.64 9.31
C VAL A 152 16.32 -3.56 10.33
N ALA A 153 15.22 -4.19 10.00
CA ALA A 153 14.45 -5.01 10.93
C ALA A 153 14.06 -6.37 10.34
N ASP A 154 14.24 -7.41 11.14
CA ASP A 154 13.79 -8.78 10.82
C ASP A 154 12.26 -8.93 10.98
N LYS A 155 11.63 -7.99 11.70
CA LYS A 155 10.20 -7.99 11.97
C LYS A 155 9.69 -6.57 12.12
N ILE A 156 8.55 -6.29 11.49
CA ILE A 156 7.81 -5.04 11.68
C ILE A 156 6.50 -5.35 12.38
N THR A 157 6.21 -4.60 13.44
CA THR A 157 4.92 -4.60 14.13
C THR A 157 4.28 -3.23 13.97
N VAL A 158 3.06 -3.19 13.45
CA VAL A 158 2.25 -1.97 13.32
C VAL A 158 1.04 -2.11 14.22
N GLU A 159 0.86 -1.16 15.14
CA GLU A 159 -0.37 -1.04 15.93
C GLU A 159 -1.07 0.25 15.55
N SER A 160 -2.34 0.16 15.17
CA SER A 160 -3.10 1.30 14.69
C SER A 160 -4.54 1.26 15.16
N ARG A 161 -5.13 2.44 15.34
CA ARG A 161 -6.59 2.63 15.45
C ARG A 161 -6.98 3.87 14.67
N ARG A 162 -7.94 3.70 13.77
CA ARG A 162 -8.47 4.81 13.00
C ARG A 162 -9.25 5.77 13.91
N ALA A 163 -9.08 7.07 13.70
CA ALA A 163 -9.86 8.11 14.36
C ALA A 163 -11.35 7.87 14.20
N GLY A 164 -12.10 8.04 15.29
CA GLY A 164 -13.55 7.81 15.34
C GLY A 164 -13.97 6.34 15.55
N LEU A 165 -13.04 5.38 15.52
CA LEU A 165 -13.33 4.00 15.94
C LEU A 165 -13.19 3.84 17.45
N PRO A 166 -13.98 2.94 18.08
CA PRO A 166 -13.83 2.65 19.51
C PRO A 166 -12.49 1.97 19.81
N PRO A 167 -12.01 2.05 21.07
CA PRO A 167 -10.71 1.49 21.48
C PRO A 167 -10.54 -0.01 21.16
N GLU A 168 -11.61 -0.78 21.20
CA GLU A 168 -11.62 -2.23 20.97
C GLU A 168 -11.41 -2.60 19.48
N GLN A 169 -11.45 -1.63 18.58
CA GLN A 169 -11.23 -1.80 17.14
C GLN A 169 -9.84 -1.35 16.69
N GLY A 170 -8.86 -1.40 17.58
CA GLY A 170 -7.47 -1.31 17.19
C GLY A 170 -7.00 -2.57 16.48
N VAL A 171 -6.00 -2.42 15.62
CA VAL A 171 -5.37 -3.52 14.86
C VAL A 171 -3.89 -3.60 15.16
N ARG A 172 -3.37 -4.81 15.30
CA ARG A 172 -1.95 -5.12 15.23
C ARG A 172 -1.69 -5.93 13.97
N TRP A 173 -0.78 -5.42 13.15
CA TRP A 173 -0.28 -6.07 11.94
C TRP A 173 1.18 -6.45 12.17
N ILE A 174 1.59 -7.66 11.78
CA ILE A 174 2.95 -8.17 11.99
C ILE A 174 3.41 -8.91 10.74
N SER A 175 4.64 -8.62 10.29
CA SER A 175 5.31 -9.36 9.22
C SER A 175 6.81 -9.47 9.46
N GLY A 176 7.41 -10.56 8.97
CA GLY A 176 8.85 -10.76 8.85
C GLY A 176 9.40 -10.46 7.45
N GLY A 177 8.59 -9.91 6.54
CA GLY A 177 9.04 -9.56 5.18
C GLY A 177 9.19 -10.76 4.23
N ALA A 178 8.76 -11.96 4.63
CA ALA A 178 8.86 -13.17 3.81
C ALA A 178 7.68 -13.37 2.84
N GLY A 179 6.82 -12.37 2.70
CA GLY A 179 5.67 -12.39 1.78
C GLY A 179 4.33 -12.67 2.47
N ASP A 180 4.33 -12.88 3.78
CA ASP A 180 3.14 -13.04 4.60
C ASP A 180 3.08 -12.00 5.74
N PHE A 181 1.88 -11.86 6.30
CA PHE A 181 1.63 -11.03 7.48
C PHE A 181 0.46 -11.62 8.29
N LYS A 182 0.36 -11.17 9.53
CA LYS A 182 -0.75 -11.52 10.45
C LYS A 182 -1.42 -10.26 10.93
N THR A 183 -2.73 -10.32 11.17
CA THR A 183 -3.50 -9.28 11.85
C THR A 183 -4.11 -9.82 13.13
N GLU A 184 -4.26 -8.94 14.09
CA GLU A 184 -4.89 -9.21 15.38
C GLU A 184 -5.68 -7.96 15.80
N THR A 185 -6.93 -8.13 16.21
CA THR A 185 -7.70 -7.04 16.83
C THR A 185 -7.17 -6.80 18.24
N ILE A 186 -6.86 -5.55 18.57
CA ILE A 186 -6.34 -5.15 19.88
C ILE A 186 -7.16 -4.01 20.47
N THR A 187 -7.07 -3.83 21.78
CA THR A 187 -7.55 -2.61 22.45
C THR A 187 -6.47 -1.54 22.39
N ARG A 188 -6.77 -0.41 21.72
CA ARG A 188 -5.89 0.76 21.63
C ARG A 188 -6.67 2.02 21.89
N THR A 189 -6.40 2.68 23.02
CA THR A 189 -7.12 3.88 23.46
C THR A 189 -6.83 5.11 22.61
N GLN A 190 -5.60 5.25 22.10
CA GLN A 190 -5.19 6.38 21.28
C GLN A 190 -5.39 6.06 19.79
N ARG A 191 -5.91 7.04 19.01
CA ARG A 191 -5.88 6.97 17.54
C ARG A 191 -4.45 7.07 17.01
N GLY A 192 -4.27 6.88 15.71
CA GLY A 192 -2.98 6.98 15.03
C GLY A 192 -2.27 5.65 14.94
N THR A 193 -0.98 5.67 14.61
CA THR A 193 -0.21 4.48 14.28
C THR A 193 1.11 4.45 15.04
N SER A 194 1.54 3.27 15.47
CA SER A 194 2.89 3.00 15.99
C SER A 194 3.52 1.89 15.18
N ILE A 195 4.72 2.13 14.66
CA ILE A 195 5.51 1.17 13.88
C ILE A 195 6.75 0.85 14.68
N THR A 196 6.89 -0.40 15.10
CA THR A 196 8.06 -0.92 15.82
C THR A 196 8.85 -1.86 14.93
N LEU A 197 10.13 -1.57 14.83
CA LEU A 197 11.15 -2.27 14.04
C LEU A 197 12.10 -3.00 14.95
#